data_7a33ca27e80db10b1e23ffc6d89091f0
#
_entry.id   7a33ca27e80db10b1e23ffc6d89091f0
#
_cell.length_a   1.000
_cell.length_b   1.000
_cell.length_c   1.000
_cell.angle_alpha   90.00
_cell.angle_beta   90.00
_cell.angle_gamma   90.00
#
_symmetry.space_group_name_H-M   'P 1'
#
loop_
_entity.id
_entity.type
_entity.pdbx_description
1 polymer ?
#
loop_
_entity_poly.entity_id
_entity_poly.type
_entity_poly.pdbx_seq_one_letter_code
_entity_poly.pdbx_strand_id
1 'polypeptide(L)'
;MVRMADRTDTQSTNFNAIRISIASPEQILNWSHGEVTKPETINYRTLRPEKDGLFCERLFGPTKDWECFCGKYKRIRYRGVVCDRCGVEVTRSKVRRERMGHIRLAAPVAHIWFSKTTPSRLGLLLDLSPRNLERVLYFAQHIIVSVDEEARTEAIEEEQAKHDLALKKRQRETENQVEALNNRAENTAAAPEDSSSVDSLDADSPEDDAGNPEVEATGETPVDSEPEDAVEAKDPEVERLAIQAEIDAINSQLATDESQIQEQLQASIDELEDLRVHELIAESRYRELKEHYGNVFQAAMGAEAILDILRTIDLEALREQLLHEMHTTSGQRRKKAIKRLRVVESFRNSGNRVEDMILSILPVLPPELRPMVQLDGGRFATSDLNDLYRRVINRNNRLKRLMDLGAPEIIIRNEKRM
;
A
#
# COMPACT_ATOMS: atom_id res chain seq x y z
N MET A 1 -41.34 -10.12 -8.46
CA MET A 1 -41.95 -9.63 -7.19
C MET A 1 -42.36 -10.86 -6.36
N VAL A 2 -41.44 -11.33 -5.51
CA VAL A 2 -41.74 -12.41 -4.57
C VAL A 2 -42.29 -11.73 -3.31
N ARG A 3 -43.55 -11.97 -3.01
CA ARG A 3 -44.19 -11.57 -1.76
C ARG A 3 -43.46 -12.29 -0.62
N MET A 4 -42.72 -11.54 0.20
CA MET A 4 -42.33 -12.04 1.51
C MET A 4 -43.59 -12.27 2.32
N ALA A 5 -43.87 -13.54 2.57
CA ALA A 5 -44.98 -13.97 3.40
C ALA A 5 -44.81 -13.40 4.82
N ASP A 6 -45.92 -12.96 5.34
CA ASP A 6 -46.15 -12.47 6.71
C ASP A 6 -45.56 -13.50 7.71
N ARG A 7 -44.36 -13.24 8.22
CA ARG A 7 -43.82 -13.95 9.38
C ARG A 7 -44.34 -13.32 10.66
N THR A 8 -45.67 -13.29 10.80
CA THR A 8 -46.27 -13.22 12.13
C THR A 8 -46.36 -14.65 12.63
N ASP A 9 -45.28 -15.10 13.25
CA ASP A 9 -45.46 -16.35 13.89
C ASP A 9 -44.76 -16.51 15.17
N THR A 10 -45.46 -16.98 16.08
CA THR A 10 -45.06 -17.88 17.16
C THR A 10 -43.88 -18.76 16.70
N GLN A 11 -42.72 -18.15 16.52
CA GLN A 11 -41.49 -18.92 16.47
C GLN A 11 -41.44 -19.68 17.78
N SER A 12 -41.55 -20.98 17.66
CA SER A 12 -41.39 -21.89 18.80
C SER A 12 -40.12 -21.51 19.53
N THR A 13 -40.24 -21.07 20.78
CA THR A 13 -39.12 -20.73 21.67
C THR A 13 -38.34 -22.01 22.05
N ASN A 14 -38.72 -23.16 21.52
CA ASN A 14 -38.08 -24.44 21.77
C ASN A 14 -36.87 -24.60 20.84
N PHE A 15 -35.70 -24.27 21.32
CA PHE A 15 -34.43 -24.56 20.67
C PHE A 15 -33.52 -25.28 21.68
N ASN A 16 -32.75 -26.26 21.19
CA ASN A 16 -31.84 -27.06 22.02
C ASN A 16 -30.42 -26.50 22.03
N ALA A 17 -30.08 -25.61 21.09
CA ALA A 17 -28.75 -25.05 20.96
C ALA A 17 -28.78 -23.68 20.30
N ILE A 18 -27.80 -22.85 20.62
CA ILE A 18 -27.54 -21.56 19.96
C ILE A 18 -26.19 -21.66 19.27
N ARG A 19 -26.16 -21.32 17.99
CA ARG A 19 -24.91 -21.19 17.22
C ARG A 19 -24.55 -19.72 17.07
N ILE A 20 -23.32 -19.36 17.46
CA ILE A 20 -22.76 -18.03 17.22
C ILE A 20 -21.82 -18.13 16.02
N SER A 21 -22.01 -17.27 15.03
CA SER A 21 -21.17 -17.19 13.83
C SER A 21 -20.85 -15.73 13.51
N ILE A 22 -19.85 -15.53 12.66
CA ILE A 22 -19.54 -14.20 12.11
C ILE A 22 -20.59 -13.90 11.03
N ALA A 23 -21.13 -12.68 11.04
CA ALA A 23 -22.08 -12.25 10.03
C ALA A 23 -21.34 -11.72 8.79
N SER A 24 -21.67 -12.31 7.64
CA SER A 24 -21.17 -11.79 6.37
C SER A 24 -21.85 -10.46 6.00
N PRO A 25 -21.22 -9.63 5.14
CA PRO A 25 -21.84 -8.41 4.62
C PRO A 25 -23.21 -8.65 3.99
N GLU A 26 -23.38 -9.78 3.29
CA GLU A 26 -24.64 -10.19 2.67
C GLU A 26 -25.72 -10.50 3.72
N GLN A 27 -25.37 -11.18 4.79
CA GLN A 27 -26.29 -11.46 5.89
C GLN A 27 -26.76 -10.17 6.57
N ILE A 28 -25.81 -9.21 6.80
CA ILE A 28 -26.16 -7.91 7.37
C ILE A 28 -27.12 -7.15 6.47
N LEU A 29 -26.92 -7.16 5.15
CA LEU A 29 -27.85 -6.56 4.19
C LEU A 29 -29.22 -7.23 4.20
N ASN A 30 -29.27 -8.55 4.33
CA ASN A 30 -30.53 -9.30 4.41
C ASN A 30 -31.34 -8.97 5.69
N TRP A 31 -30.68 -8.69 6.80
CA TRP A 31 -31.34 -8.27 8.04
C TRP A 31 -31.77 -6.82 8.02
N SER A 32 -31.11 -5.99 7.19
CA SER A 32 -31.28 -4.56 7.19
C SER A 32 -32.50 -4.11 6.39
N HIS A 33 -33.21 -3.13 6.93
CA HIS A 33 -34.31 -2.44 6.28
C HIS A 33 -33.88 -1.16 5.53
N GLY A 34 -32.57 -0.86 5.53
CA GLY A 34 -31.99 0.23 4.76
C GLY A 34 -30.74 0.84 5.36
N GLU A 35 -30.09 1.71 4.60
CA GLU A 35 -28.86 2.39 4.99
C GLU A 35 -29.12 3.64 5.83
N VAL A 36 -28.38 3.77 6.95
CA VAL A 36 -28.36 4.96 7.78
C VAL A 36 -27.26 5.87 7.27
N THR A 37 -27.62 6.99 6.67
CA THR A 37 -26.67 7.93 6.05
C THR A 37 -26.38 9.16 6.89
N LYS A 38 -27.32 9.51 7.80
CA LYS A 38 -27.25 10.73 8.61
C LYS A 38 -26.95 10.42 10.07
N PRO A 39 -26.08 11.22 10.72
CA PRO A 39 -25.74 11.05 12.14
C PRO A 39 -26.84 11.57 13.09
N GLU A 40 -27.82 12.30 12.57
CA GLU A 40 -28.89 12.89 13.36
C GLU A 40 -29.77 11.81 13.97
N THR A 41 -30.25 12.09 15.20
CA THR A 41 -31.12 11.19 15.94
C THR A 41 -32.58 11.68 15.87
N ILE A 42 -32.85 12.76 16.56
CA ILE A 42 -34.18 13.42 16.63
C ILE A 42 -34.03 14.91 16.41
N ASN A 43 -35.06 15.52 15.92
CA ASN A 43 -35.17 16.98 15.88
C ASN A 43 -35.60 17.49 17.29
N TYR A 44 -34.71 18.24 17.95
CA TYR A 44 -34.95 18.72 19.33
C TYR A 44 -36.15 19.67 19.48
N ARG A 45 -36.53 20.33 18.38
CA ARG A 45 -37.72 21.24 18.40
C ARG A 45 -39.02 20.47 18.30
N THR A 46 -39.05 19.44 17.42
CA THR A 46 -40.31 18.71 17.13
C THR A 46 -40.37 17.38 17.85
N LEU A 47 -39.26 16.93 18.47
CA LEU A 47 -39.06 15.62 19.13
C LEU A 47 -39.31 14.43 18.20
N ARG A 48 -39.29 14.66 16.88
CA ARG A 48 -39.52 13.62 15.87
C ARG A 48 -38.19 13.08 15.34
N PRO A 49 -38.13 11.78 15.01
CA PRO A 49 -36.98 11.19 14.37
C PRO A 49 -36.62 11.86 13.04
N GLU A 50 -35.34 12.13 12.83
CA GLU A 50 -34.88 12.67 11.54
C GLU A 50 -34.88 11.59 10.46
N LYS A 51 -35.17 12.03 9.23
CA LYS A 51 -35.19 11.12 8.05
C LYS A 51 -33.78 10.66 7.72
N ASP A 52 -33.64 9.35 7.46
CA ASP A 52 -32.37 8.68 7.14
C ASP A 52 -31.32 8.71 8.27
N GLY A 53 -31.74 9.13 9.46
CA GLY A 53 -30.95 9.13 10.69
C GLY A 53 -31.10 7.85 11.51
N LEU A 54 -30.43 7.84 12.67
CA LEU A 54 -30.35 6.68 13.57
C LEU A 54 -31.69 6.22 14.15
N PHE A 55 -32.72 7.08 14.15
CA PHE A 55 -34.08 6.76 14.63
C PHE A 55 -35.14 6.84 13.55
N CYS A 56 -34.77 6.90 12.28
CA CYS A 56 -35.66 7.07 11.13
C CYS A 56 -36.83 6.09 11.13
N GLU A 57 -38.03 6.60 11.00
CA GLU A 57 -39.25 5.77 10.96
C GLU A 57 -39.37 4.98 9.64
N ARG A 58 -38.77 5.47 8.55
CA ARG A 58 -38.77 4.78 7.27
C ARG A 58 -37.96 3.47 7.36
N LEU A 59 -36.83 3.50 8.07
CA LEU A 59 -35.94 2.37 8.22
C LEU A 59 -36.36 1.38 9.32
N PHE A 60 -36.69 1.93 10.48
CA PHE A 60 -36.95 1.15 11.68
C PHE A 60 -38.43 0.97 12.05
N GLY A 61 -39.32 1.63 11.33
CA GLY A 61 -40.75 1.59 11.61
C GLY A 61 -41.26 2.78 12.39
N PRO A 62 -42.58 2.90 12.50
CA PRO A 62 -43.27 4.05 13.11
C PRO A 62 -43.08 4.11 14.62
N THR A 63 -43.10 5.30 15.20
CA THR A 63 -43.05 5.53 16.66
C THR A 63 -44.36 5.26 17.37
N LYS A 64 -45.47 5.41 16.63
CA LYS A 64 -46.83 5.14 17.15
C LYS A 64 -47.47 4.02 16.34
N ASP A 65 -48.25 3.19 17.04
CA ASP A 65 -48.96 2.08 16.40
C ASP A 65 -49.90 2.58 15.30
N TRP A 66 -49.76 1.98 14.12
CA TRP A 66 -50.65 2.21 12.97
C TRP A 66 -50.68 3.65 12.45
N GLU A 67 -49.64 4.46 12.72
CA GLU A 67 -49.52 5.84 12.25
C GLU A 67 -48.22 6.02 11.43
N CYS A 68 -48.32 6.61 10.24
CA CYS A 68 -47.15 7.00 9.47
C CYS A 68 -46.59 8.37 9.96
N PHE A 69 -45.33 8.65 9.64
CA PHE A 69 -44.64 9.89 10.08
C PHE A 69 -45.36 11.16 9.70
N CYS A 70 -45.90 11.26 8.50
CA CYS A 70 -46.61 12.46 8.04
C CYS A 70 -48.10 12.57 8.53
N GLY A 71 -48.61 11.50 9.15
CA GLY A 71 -49.98 11.47 9.66
C GLY A 71 -51.09 11.26 8.62
N LYS A 72 -50.74 10.94 7.35
CA LYS A 72 -51.70 10.63 6.30
C LYS A 72 -52.51 9.37 6.62
N TYR A 73 -51.86 8.37 7.14
CA TYR A 73 -52.44 7.09 7.54
C TYR A 73 -52.31 6.95 9.05
N LYS A 74 -53.45 6.77 9.76
CA LYS A 74 -53.51 6.74 11.24
C LYS A 74 -54.32 5.60 11.83
N ARG A 75 -54.74 4.63 11.05
CA ARG A 75 -55.62 3.56 11.54
C ARG A 75 -55.15 2.19 11.09
N ILE A 76 -55.53 1.17 11.88
CA ILE A 76 -55.21 -0.25 11.65
C ILE A 76 -55.68 -0.75 10.28
N ARG A 77 -56.74 -0.17 9.68
CA ARG A 77 -57.21 -0.54 8.33
C ARG A 77 -56.16 -0.37 7.24
N TYR A 78 -55.13 0.44 7.49
CA TYR A 78 -54.03 0.70 6.57
C TYR A 78 -52.78 -0.17 6.87
N ARG A 79 -52.94 -1.25 7.64
CA ARG A 79 -51.84 -2.15 8.01
C ARG A 79 -51.09 -2.60 6.77
N GLY A 80 -49.73 -2.53 6.81
CA GLY A 80 -48.82 -2.96 5.73
C GLY A 80 -48.72 -1.99 4.55
N VAL A 81 -49.45 -0.87 4.56
CA VAL A 81 -49.38 0.17 3.53
C VAL A 81 -48.12 1.00 3.77
N VAL A 82 -47.27 1.12 2.74
CA VAL A 82 -46.12 2.05 2.72
C VAL A 82 -46.67 3.42 2.28
N CYS A 83 -46.50 4.43 3.12
CA CYS A 83 -46.99 5.78 2.82
C CYS A 83 -46.19 6.37 1.63
N ASP A 84 -46.90 6.75 0.57
CA ASP A 84 -46.37 7.41 -0.62
C ASP A 84 -45.66 8.75 -0.33
N ARG A 85 -46.10 9.48 0.72
CA ARG A 85 -45.54 10.79 1.08
C ARG A 85 -44.28 10.70 1.94
N CYS A 86 -44.24 9.82 2.94
CA CYS A 86 -43.15 9.74 3.89
C CYS A 86 -42.37 8.43 3.84
N GLY A 87 -42.80 7.42 3.08
CA GLY A 87 -42.14 6.13 2.93
C GLY A 87 -42.21 5.23 4.16
N VAL A 88 -42.98 5.60 5.20
CA VAL A 88 -43.10 4.79 6.42
C VAL A 88 -44.21 3.75 6.23
N GLU A 89 -43.91 2.52 6.56
CA GLU A 89 -44.84 1.42 6.59
C GLU A 89 -45.75 1.52 7.82
N VAL A 90 -47.07 1.38 7.63
CA VAL A 90 -48.04 1.42 8.71
C VAL A 90 -48.11 0.08 9.43
N THR A 91 -47.34 -0.02 10.52
CA THR A 91 -47.21 -1.25 11.35
C THR A 91 -47.29 -0.89 12.84
N ARG A 92 -47.14 -1.91 13.71
CA ARG A 92 -47.02 -1.66 15.14
C ARG A 92 -45.62 -1.08 15.45
N SER A 93 -45.52 -0.21 16.44
CA SER A 93 -44.26 0.36 16.94
C SER A 93 -43.28 -0.70 17.45
N LYS A 94 -43.73 -1.88 17.87
CA LYS A 94 -42.93 -3.02 18.29
C LYS A 94 -41.82 -3.40 17.28
N VAL A 95 -42.06 -3.16 15.97
CA VAL A 95 -41.03 -3.46 14.92
C VAL A 95 -39.77 -2.65 15.11
N ARG A 96 -39.79 -1.52 15.80
CA ARG A 96 -38.62 -0.71 16.16
C ARG A 96 -37.67 -1.42 17.11
N ARG A 97 -38.09 -2.52 17.72
CA ARG A 97 -37.27 -3.39 18.55
C ARG A 97 -36.63 -4.52 17.72
N GLU A 98 -37.14 -4.79 16.53
CA GLU A 98 -36.77 -5.94 15.71
C GLU A 98 -35.99 -5.54 14.46
N ARG A 99 -36.33 -4.40 13.83
CA ARG A 99 -35.75 -3.94 12.56
C ARG A 99 -34.34 -3.41 12.75
N MET A 100 -33.40 -3.97 11.99
CA MET A 100 -32.02 -3.51 11.90
C MET A 100 -31.84 -2.61 10.69
N GLY A 101 -30.84 -1.73 10.76
CA GLY A 101 -30.29 -0.98 9.64
C GLY A 101 -28.84 -1.36 9.38
N HIS A 102 -28.22 -0.66 8.44
CA HIS A 102 -26.79 -0.82 8.19
C HIS A 102 -26.12 0.51 7.83
N ILE A 103 -24.81 0.55 7.98
CA ILE A 103 -23.94 1.64 7.51
C ILE A 103 -22.93 1.02 6.55
N ARG A 104 -22.82 1.53 5.31
CA ARG A 104 -21.77 1.17 4.38
C ARG A 104 -20.52 1.99 4.68
N LEU A 105 -19.45 1.31 5.03
CA LEU A 105 -18.15 1.94 5.29
C LEU A 105 -17.47 2.36 3.98
N ALA A 106 -16.85 3.54 3.98
CA ALA A 106 -16.09 4.04 2.83
C ALA A 106 -14.75 3.31 2.66
N ALA A 107 -14.23 2.73 3.74
CA ALA A 107 -13.06 1.88 3.74
C ALA A 107 -13.32 0.67 4.66
N PRO A 108 -12.80 -0.53 4.33
CA PRO A 108 -12.93 -1.69 5.19
C PRO A 108 -12.18 -1.47 6.51
N VAL A 109 -12.70 -2.07 7.59
CA VAL A 109 -12.16 -1.94 8.96
C VAL A 109 -12.01 -3.32 9.59
N ALA A 110 -10.86 -3.61 10.18
CA ALA A 110 -10.63 -4.86 10.89
C ALA A 110 -11.45 -4.92 12.19
N HIS A 111 -12.18 -6.02 12.39
CA HIS A 111 -12.94 -6.23 13.61
C HIS A 111 -12.00 -6.34 14.81
N ILE A 112 -12.28 -5.56 15.85
CA ILE A 112 -11.42 -5.44 17.03
C ILE A 112 -11.18 -6.77 17.77
N TRP A 113 -12.17 -7.68 17.78
CA TRP A 113 -12.04 -9.00 18.40
C TRP A 113 -11.05 -9.91 17.70
N PHE A 114 -10.73 -9.67 16.42
CA PHE A 114 -9.79 -10.49 15.67
C PHE A 114 -8.42 -9.83 15.52
N SER A 115 -8.36 -8.51 15.62
CA SER A 115 -7.12 -7.73 15.48
C SER A 115 -6.42 -7.44 16.80
N LYS A 116 -7.16 -7.02 17.86
CA LYS A 116 -6.56 -6.54 19.14
C LYS A 116 -6.59 -7.53 20.29
N THR A 117 -7.23 -8.68 20.16
CA THR A 117 -7.18 -9.70 21.21
C THR A 117 -5.79 -10.36 21.28
N THR A 118 -5.42 -10.83 22.45
CA THR A 118 -4.15 -11.55 22.63
C THR A 118 -4.44 -13.03 22.91
N PRO A 119 -4.06 -13.95 22.01
CA PRO A 119 -3.39 -13.74 20.72
C PRO A 119 -4.36 -13.26 19.60
N SER A 120 -3.88 -12.40 18.70
CA SER A 120 -4.65 -11.94 17.55
C SER A 120 -4.91 -13.09 16.57
N ARG A 121 -6.18 -13.32 16.24
CA ARG A 121 -6.55 -14.37 15.28
C ARG A 121 -6.13 -14.02 13.85
N LEU A 122 -6.26 -12.74 13.46
CA LEU A 122 -5.73 -12.24 12.20
C LEU A 122 -4.20 -12.40 12.11
N GLY A 123 -3.48 -12.01 13.18
CA GLY A 123 -2.04 -12.16 13.23
C GLY A 123 -1.57 -13.61 13.16
N LEU A 124 -2.28 -14.54 13.81
CA LEU A 124 -1.96 -15.98 13.73
C LEU A 124 -2.22 -16.57 12.35
N LEU A 125 -3.30 -16.17 11.68
CA LEU A 125 -3.63 -16.63 10.35
C LEU A 125 -2.59 -16.18 9.32
N LEU A 126 -2.25 -14.88 9.33
CA LEU A 126 -1.31 -14.24 8.39
C LEU A 126 0.17 -14.41 8.79
N ASP A 127 0.44 -15.06 9.91
CA ASP A 127 1.80 -15.17 10.50
C ASP A 127 2.44 -13.83 10.87
N LEU A 128 1.63 -12.82 11.16
CA LEU A 128 2.09 -11.49 11.54
C LEU A 128 2.17 -11.33 13.06
N SER A 129 3.22 -10.66 13.53
CA SER A 129 3.27 -10.22 14.93
C SER A 129 2.18 -9.17 15.19
N PRO A 130 1.67 -9.03 16.42
CA PRO A 130 0.66 -8.01 16.73
C PRO A 130 1.12 -6.59 16.38
N ARG A 131 2.41 -6.29 16.59
CA ARG A 131 3.00 -4.98 16.22
C ARG A 131 2.99 -4.75 14.71
N ASN A 132 3.36 -5.78 13.93
CA ASN A 132 3.37 -5.70 12.49
C ASN A 132 1.96 -5.54 11.92
N LEU A 133 1.00 -6.32 12.43
CA LEU A 133 -0.41 -6.18 12.05
C LEU A 133 -0.93 -4.76 12.35
N GLU A 134 -0.60 -4.19 13.50
CA GLU A 134 -0.97 -2.80 13.82
C GLU A 134 -0.33 -1.79 12.87
N ARG A 135 0.95 -1.95 12.50
CA ARG A 135 1.62 -1.05 11.54
C ARG A 135 0.90 -1.02 10.18
N VAL A 136 0.45 -2.17 9.70
CA VAL A 136 -0.33 -2.26 8.46
C VAL A 136 -1.70 -1.61 8.65
N LEU A 137 -2.47 -2.02 9.65
CA LEU A 137 -3.84 -1.56 9.89
C LEU A 137 -3.94 -0.04 10.13
N TYR A 138 -2.92 0.56 10.75
CA TYR A 138 -2.85 2.00 11.01
C TYR A 138 -2.05 2.79 9.96
N PHE A 139 -1.85 2.22 8.77
CA PHE A 139 -1.19 2.91 7.64
C PHE A 139 0.22 3.42 7.95
N ALA A 140 1.01 2.65 8.72
CA ALA A 140 2.41 2.99 9.02
C ALA A 140 3.39 2.30 8.08
N GLN A 141 3.06 1.10 7.57
CA GLN A 141 3.88 0.33 6.63
C GLN A 141 3.01 -0.35 5.59
N HIS A 142 3.58 -0.61 4.42
CA HIS A 142 2.98 -1.43 3.38
C HIS A 142 3.18 -2.91 3.69
N ILE A 143 2.26 -3.73 3.22
CA ILE A 143 2.39 -5.19 3.21
C ILE A 143 2.31 -5.66 1.77
N ILE A 144 3.17 -6.60 1.39
CA ILE A 144 3.12 -7.24 0.07
C ILE A 144 1.90 -8.16 0.04
N VAL A 145 0.99 -7.89 -0.89
CA VAL A 145 -0.24 -8.66 -1.10
C VAL A 145 0.00 -9.81 -2.05
N SER A 146 0.69 -9.55 -3.14
CA SER A 146 1.02 -10.55 -4.16
C SER A 146 2.37 -10.24 -4.79
N VAL A 147 3.05 -11.27 -5.23
CA VAL A 147 4.27 -11.21 -6.03
C VAL A 147 4.00 -12.02 -7.28
N ASP A 148 4.35 -11.46 -8.42
CA ASP A 148 4.27 -12.10 -9.72
C ASP A 148 5.62 -12.75 -10.01
N GLU A 149 5.66 -14.09 -10.01
CA GLU A 149 6.88 -14.85 -10.20
C GLU A 149 7.40 -14.78 -11.65
N GLU A 150 6.49 -14.63 -12.62
CA GLU A 150 6.87 -14.47 -14.03
C GLU A 150 7.53 -13.10 -14.24
N ALA A 151 6.88 -12.04 -13.75
CA ALA A 151 7.47 -10.70 -13.79
C ALA A 151 8.77 -10.56 -12.97
N ARG A 152 8.92 -11.34 -11.89
CA ARG A 152 10.16 -11.39 -11.10
C ARG A 152 11.31 -11.98 -11.93
N THR A 153 11.07 -13.10 -12.60
CA THR A 153 12.10 -13.73 -13.45
C THR A 153 12.48 -12.83 -14.61
N GLU A 154 11.52 -12.19 -15.26
CA GLU A 154 11.78 -11.20 -16.31
C GLU A 154 12.61 -10.02 -15.79
N ALA A 155 12.29 -9.48 -14.61
CA ALA A 155 13.04 -8.39 -14.01
C ALA A 155 14.50 -8.79 -13.66
N ILE A 156 14.72 -10.01 -13.19
CA ILE A 156 16.06 -10.54 -12.94
C ILE A 156 16.85 -10.66 -14.26
N GLU A 157 16.24 -11.17 -15.31
CA GLU A 157 16.87 -11.28 -16.64
C GLU A 157 17.18 -9.89 -17.23
N GLU A 158 16.29 -8.91 -17.05
CA GLU A 158 16.53 -7.53 -17.47
C GLU A 158 17.71 -6.88 -16.72
N GLU A 159 17.80 -7.07 -15.41
CA GLU A 159 18.92 -6.56 -14.62
C GLU A 159 20.24 -7.23 -15.02
N GLN A 160 20.24 -8.54 -15.24
CA GLN A 160 21.41 -9.26 -15.75
C GLN A 160 21.84 -8.72 -17.11
N ALA A 161 20.90 -8.50 -18.03
CA ALA A 161 21.21 -7.95 -19.35
C ALA A 161 21.76 -6.52 -19.29
N LYS A 162 21.24 -5.66 -18.39
CA LYS A 162 21.78 -4.31 -18.17
C LYS A 162 23.21 -4.35 -17.65
N HIS A 163 23.49 -5.23 -16.69
CA HIS A 163 24.83 -5.38 -16.13
C HIS A 163 25.84 -5.95 -17.14
N ASP A 164 25.42 -6.94 -17.94
CA ASP A 164 26.25 -7.46 -19.03
C ASP A 164 26.60 -6.38 -20.05
N LEU A 165 25.65 -5.51 -20.36
CA LEU A 165 25.87 -4.38 -21.26
C LEU A 165 26.84 -3.37 -20.63
N ALA A 166 26.69 -3.07 -19.36
CA ALA A 166 27.59 -2.17 -18.62
C ALA A 166 29.01 -2.71 -18.55
N LEU A 167 29.19 -4.01 -18.26
CA LEU A 167 30.48 -4.69 -18.28
C LEU A 167 31.13 -4.62 -19.65
N LYS A 168 30.41 -4.99 -20.71
CA LYS A 168 30.93 -4.94 -22.10
C LYS A 168 31.32 -3.52 -22.51
N LYS A 169 30.55 -2.51 -22.07
CA LYS A 169 30.89 -1.12 -22.35
C LYS A 169 32.19 -0.71 -21.64
N ARG A 170 32.32 -1.07 -20.36
CA ARG A 170 33.52 -0.75 -19.58
C ARG A 170 34.77 -1.47 -20.12
N GLN A 171 34.63 -2.73 -20.47
CA GLN A 171 35.71 -3.49 -21.09
C GLN A 171 36.18 -2.86 -22.41
N ARG A 172 35.26 -2.46 -23.30
CA ARG A 172 35.62 -1.76 -24.53
C ARG A 172 36.28 -0.41 -24.30
N GLU A 173 35.81 0.36 -23.31
CA GLU A 173 36.44 1.64 -22.95
C GLU A 173 37.88 1.44 -22.50
N THR A 174 38.13 0.42 -21.68
CA THR A 174 39.48 0.09 -21.21
C THR A 174 40.34 -0.51 -22.32
N GLU A 175 39.81 -1.39 -23.17
CA GLU A 175 40.50 -1.90 -24.37
C GLU A 175 41.00 -0.76 -25.27
N ASN A 176 40.13 0.21 -25.56
CA ASN A 176 40.47 1.38 -26.37
C ASN A 176 41.54 2.26 -25.69
N GLN A 177 41.51 2.40 -24.37
CA GLN A 177 42.53 3.16 -23.62
C GLN A 177 43.89 2.45 -23.65
N VAL A 178 43.90 1.13 -23.43
CA VAL A 178 45.08 0.32 -23.48
C VAL A 178 45.69 0.28 -24.89
N GLU A 179 44.87 0.18 -25.95
CA GLU A 179 45.31 0.24 -27.33
C GLU A 179 45.91 1.60 -27.67
N ALA A 180 45.31 2.71 -27.22
CA ALA A 180 45.87 4.06 -27.38
C ALA A 180 47.24 4.21 -26.70
N LEU A 181 47.42 3.63 -25.49
CA LEU A 181 48.70 3.64 -24.77
C LEU A 181 49.76 2.76 -25.45
N ASN A 182 49.38 1.61 -25.96
CA ASN A 182 50.25 0.73 -26.71
C ASN A 182 50.74 1.38 -28.02
N ASN A 183 49.83 2.01 -28.78
CA ASN A 183 50.18 2.76 -29.98
C ASN A 183 51.14 3.94 -29.67
N ARG A 184 51.00 4.57 -28.49
CA ARG A 184 51.94 5.59 -28.04
C ARG A 184 53.30 4.99 -27.72
N ALA A 185 53.36 3.83 -27.06
CA ALA A 185 54.59 3.14 -26.76
C ALA A 185 55.33 2.68 -28.03
N GLU A 186 54.61 2.23 -29.07
CA GLU A 186 55.18 1.85 -30.36
C GLU A 186 55.75 3.07 -31.12
N ASN A 187 55.01 4.21 -31.11
CA ASN A 187 55.49 5.43 -31.75
C ASN A 187 56.74 6.03 -31.08
N THR A 188 56.89 5.84 -29.75
CA THR A 188 58.11 6.22 -29.01
C THR A 188 59.30 5.33 -29.35
N ALA A 189 59.04 4.10 -29.80
CA ALA A 189 60.06 3.15 -30.23
C ALA A 189 60.51 3.33 -31.70
N ALA A 190 59.70 4.03 -32.52
CA ALA A 190 59.89 4.18 -33.96
C ALA A 190 60.52 5.56 -34.36
N ALA A 191 61.00 6.35 -33.39
CA ALA A 191 61.74 7.57 -33.71
C ALA A 191 63.11 7.22 -34.30
N PRO A 192 63.38 7.44 -35.60
CA PRO A 192 64.67 7.17 -36.19
C PRO A 192 65.70 8.22 -35.78
N GLU A 193 66.88 7.75 -35.29
CA GLU A 193 68.10 8.52 -35.37
C GLU A 193 68.47 8.70 -36.84
N ASP A 194 68.24 9.89 -37.42
CA ASP A 194 69.20 10.39 -38.40
C ASP A 194 69.08 11.92 -38.64
N SER A 195 70.22 12.46 -38.42
CA SER A 195 70.90 13.67 -38.80
C SER A 195 70.45 14.49 -40.00
N SER A 196 70.48 15.78 -39.76
CA SER A 196 71.03 16.85 -40.64
C SER A 196 70.84 16.79 -42.15
N SER A 197 70.11 17.77 -42.67
CA SER A 197 70.66 18.68 -43.67
C SER A 197 69.78 19.91 -43.89
N VAL A 198 70.43 21.02 -43.79
CA VAL A 198 70.03 22.37 -44.16
C VAL A 198 69.66 22.36 -45.64
N ASP A 199 68.57 22.95 -46.04
CA ASP A 199 68.63 23.96 -47.07
C ASP A 199 67.39 24.87 -47.15
N SER A 200 67.66 26.06 -47.55
CA SER A 200 66.90 27.29 -47.54
C SER A 200 65.95 27.50 -48.73
N LEU A 201 65.14 28.55 -48.61
CA LEU A 201 64.47 29.37 -49.65
C LEU A 201 63.03 28.87 -50.02
N ASP A 202 62.04 29.68 -50.16
CA ASP A 202 61.74 31.09 -50.33
C ASP A 202 60.19 31.27 -50.23
N ALA A 203 59.87 32.41 -49.72
CA ALA A 203 58.75 33.33 -50.04
C ALA A 203 57.51 32.87 -50.85
N ASP A 204 56.35 33.11 -50.35
CA ASP A 204 55.47 34.15 -50.87
C ASP A 204 54.13 34.26 -50.06
N SER A 205 53.81 35.51 -49.69
CA SER A 205 52.51 35.91 -49.20
C SER A 205 51.67 36.35 -50.45
N PRO A 206 50.37 36.59 -50.40
CA PRO A 206 49.75 37.64 -49.59
C PRO A 206 48.28 37.44 -49.10
N GLU A 207 47.92 38.20 -48.09
CA GLU A 207 46.78 39.12 -47.92
C GLU A 207 45.34 38.56 -48.18
N ASP A 208 44.38 38.79 -47.39
CA ASP A 208 43.63 39.92 -46.80
C ASP A 208 42.39 39.34 -46.07
N ASP A 209 41.72 39.90 -45.21
CA ASP A 209 41.29 41.20 -44.78
C ASP A 209 40.37 41.11 -43.52
N ALA A 210 40.53 42.07 -42.66
CA ALA A 210 39.61 42.86 -41.88
C ALA A 210 38.69 42.29 -40.79
N GLY A 211 38.83 42.88 -39.63
CA GLY A 211 37.68 43.17 -38.78
C GLY A 211 37.90 43.19 -37.28
N ASN A 212 38.60 44.20 -36.80
CA ASN A 212 38.59 44.68 -35.38
C ASN A 212 37.36 45.61 -35.17
N PRO A 213 36.93 46.09 -33.99
CA PRO A 213 37.76 46.59 -32.90
C PRO A 213 37.23 46.46 -31.45
N GLU A 214 38.22 46.76 -30.56
CA GLU A 214 38.19 47.66 -29.37
C GLU A 214 37.44 47.21 -28.08
N VAL A 215 37.84 47.46 -26.88
CA VAL A 215 38.80 48.36 -26.17
C VAL A 215 38.67 48.00 -24.69
N GLU A 216 39.52 48.05 -23.80
CA GLU A 216 40.49 48.78 -23.01
C GLU A 216 40.98 47.96 -21.82
N ALA A 217 42.18 47.82 -21.59
CA ALA A 217 43.26 48.57 -20.92
C ALA A 217 43.16 48.70 -19.41
N THR A 218 44.15 48.20 -18.72
CA THR A 218 45.15 48.78 -17.76
C THR A 218 45.58 47.64 -16.85
N GLY A 219 46.83 47.38 -16.50
CA GLY A 219 48.07 48.09 -16.48
C GLY A 219 49.06 47.31 -15.62
N GLU A 220 50.30 47.39 -16.04
CA GLU A 220 51.54 47.27 -15.28
C GLU A 220 52.10 45.93 -14.85
N THR A 221 53.20 45.64 -15.49
CA THR A 221 54.33 44.72 -15.22
C THR A 221 55.14 45.07 -13.96
N PRO A 222 55.96 44.14 -13.40
CA PRO A 222 57.25 43.95 -14.03
C PRO A 222 57.77 42.49 -14.08
N VAL A 223 58.55 42.29 -15.06
CA VAL A 223 59.58 41.32 -15.39
C VAL A 223 60.29 40.67 -14.19
N ASP A 224 60.32 39.34 -14.20
CA ASP A 224 61.49 38.59 -13.72
C ASP A 224 61.71 37.38 -14.61
N SER A 225 62.94 37.21 -14.96
CA SER A 225 63.49 36.30 -15.92
C SER A 225 63.52 34.87 -15.39
N GLU A 226 63.02 33.96 -16.18
CA GLU A 226 63.15 32.54 -15.98
C GLU A 226 64.31 31.92 -16.69
N PRO A 227 64.83 30.81 -16.15
CA PRO A 227 65.72 29.96 -16.95
C PRO A 227 64.88 28.98 -17.76
N GLU A 228 65.21 28.90 -19.02
CA GLU A 228 64.76 27.87 -19.97
C GLU A 228 64.89 26.48 -19.37
N ASP A 229 63.77 25.80 -19.11
CA ASP A 229 63.75 24.38 -18.79
C ASP A 229 64.23 23.58 -19.99
N ALA A 230 65.38 23.01 -19.82
CA ALA A 230 65.91 21.99 -20.73
C ALA A 230 64.89 20.84 -20.79
N VAL A 231 64.35 20.58 -21.95
CA VAL A 231 63.65 19.32 -22.27
C VAL A 231 64.68 18.20 -22.15
N GLU A 232 64.73 17.60 -20.95
CA GLU A 232 65.46 16.35 -20.75
C GLU A 232 64.78 15.29 -21.65
N ALA A 233 65.53 14.82 -22.62
CA ALA A 233 65.14 13.65 -23.40
C ALA A 233 64.98 12.47 -22.44
N LYS A 234 63.74 12.14 -22.08
CA LYS A 234 63.45 11.00 -21.23
C LYS A 234 63.88 9.75 -21.96
N ASP A 235 64.71 8.90 -21.30
CA ASP A 235 65.14 7.62 -21.83
C ASP A 235 63.91 6.81 -22.28
N PRO A 236 63.90 6.29 -23.50
CA PRO A 236 62.76 5.55 -24.07
C PRO A 236 62.33 4.34 -23.21
N GLU A 237 63.25 3.78 -22.44
CA GLU A 237 62.95 2.70 -21.48
C GLU A 237 62.13 3.19 -20.27
N VAL A 238 62.39 4.40 -19.77
CA VAL A 238 61.65 4.99 -18.65
C VAL A 238 60.23 5.36 -19.06
N GLU A 239 60.02 5.84 -20.30
CA GLU A 239 58.70 6.14 -20.83
C GLU A 239 57.90 4.86 -21.08
N ARG A 240 58.52 3.77 -21.53
CA ARG A 240 57.86 2.46 -21.64
C ARG A 240 57.43 1.90 -20.30
N LEU A 241 58.27 1.99 -19.28
CA LEU A 241 57.93 1.56 -17.91
C LEU A 241 56.78 2.40 -17.33
N ALA A 242 56.73 3.71 -17.63
CA ALA A 242 55.63 4.56 -17.22
C ALA A 242 54.30 4.17 -17.90
N ILE A 243 54.32 3.93 -19.21
CA ILE A 243 53.15 3.45 -19.96
C ILE A 243 52.69 2.06 -19.46
N GLN A 244 53.59 1.17 -19.17
CA GLN A 244 53.27 -0.14 -18.60
C GLN A 244 52.60 0.00 -17.22
N ALA A 245 53.09 0.88 -16.38
CA ALA A 245 52.48 1.17 -15.08
C ALA A 245 51.08 1.80 -15.22
N GLU A 246 50.85 2.65 -16.24
CA GLU A 246 49.52 3.18 -16.55
C GLU A 246 48.53 2.08 -17.02
N ILE A 247 48.99 1.15 -17.86
CA ILE A 247 48.20 0.00 -18.30
C ILE A 247 47.83 -0.90 -17.12
N ASP A 248 48.79 -1.18 -16.22
CA ASP A 248 48.54 -1.99 -15.03
C ASP A 248 47.56 -1.30 -14.07
N ALA A 249 47.64 0.03 -13.94
CA ALA A 249 46.69 0.82 -13.17
C ALA A 249 45.26 0.78 -13.77
N ILE A 250 45.13 0.90 -15.10
CA ILE A 250 43.84 0.79 -15.80
C ILE A 250 43.26 -0.61 -15.65
N ASN A 251 44.05 -1.66 -15.79
CA ASN A 251 43.58 -3.03 -15.59
C ASN A 251 43.16 -3.29 -14.13
N SER A 252 43.85 -2.73 -13.17
CA SER A 252 43.45 -2.83 -11.75
C SER A 252 42.16 -2.07 -11.44
N GLN A 253 41.92 -0.92 -12.10
CA GLN A 253 40.69 -0.19 -12.04
C GLN A 253 39.53 -0.98 -12.67
N LEU A 254 39.76 -1.58 -13.84
CA LEU A 254 38.77 -2.45 -14.49
C LEU A 254 38.34 -3.59 -13.55
N ALA A 255 39.29 -4.29 -12.93
CA ALA A 255 38.98 -5.37 -12.00
C ALA A 255 38.16 -4.90 -10.77
N THR A 256 38.42 -3.68 -10.27
CA THR A 256 37.62 -3.09 -9.18
C THR A 256 36.23 -2.69 -9.65
N ASP A 257 36.10 -2.11 -10.84
CA ASP A 257 34.81 -1.73 -11.43
C ASP A 257 33.97 -2.98 -11.75
N GLU A 258 34.54 -4.03 -12.29
CA GLU A 258 33.87 -5.31 -12.53
C GLU A 258 33.33 -5.92 -11.22
N SER A 259 34.14 -5.93 -10.15
CA SER A 259 33.70 -6.42 -8.86
C SER A 259 32.55 -5.59 -8.28
N GLN A 260 32.59 -4.27 -8.42
CA GLN A 260 31.51 -3.39 -7.97
C GLN A 260 30.21 -3.59 -8.76
N ILE A 261 30.31 -3.74 -10.09
CA ILE A 261 29.18 -4.03 -10.95
C ILE A 261 28.54 -5.37 -10.56
N GLN A 262 29.38 -6.39 -10.29
CA GLN A 262 28.89 -7.70 -9.88
C GLN A 262 28.25 -7.70 -8.49
N GLU A 263 28.81 -6.94 -7.54
CA GLU A 263 28.18 -6.75 -6.22
C GLU A 263 26.83 -6.03 -6.32
N GLN A 264 26.71 -5.02 -7.19
CA GLN A 264 25.45 -4.32 -7.44
C GLN A 264 24.40 -5.26 -8.05
N LEU A 265 24.79 -6.08 -9.02
CA LEU A 265 23.90 -7.09 -9.61
C LEU A 265 23.39 -8.07 -8.53
N GLN A 266 24.32 -8.61 -7.73
CA GLN A 266 23.92 -9.55 -6.68
C GLN A 266 22.97 -8.89 -5.65
N ALA A 267 23.24 -7.65 -5.28
CA ALA A 267 22.36 -6.90 -4.38
C ALA A 267 20.96 -6.68 -4.98
N SER A 268 20.86 -6.39 -6.28
CA SER A 268 19.57 -6.24 -6.98
C SER A 268 18.81 -7.57 -7.08
N ILE A 269 19.52 -8.67 -7.35
CA ILE A 269 18.91 -10.01 -7.36
C ILE A 269 18.43 -10.41 -5.98
N ASP A 270 19.27 -10.23 -4.95
CA ASP A 270 18.90 -10.52 -3.57
C ASP A 270 17.69 -9.69 -3.12
N GLU A 271 17.61 -8.42 -3.56
CA GLU A 271 16.45 -7.55 -3.27
C GLU A 271 15.16 -8.08 -3.93
N LEU A 272 15.22 -8.57 -5.16
CA LEU A 272 14.08 -9.18 -5.86
C LEU A 272 13.67 -10.53 -5.27
N GLU A 273 14.63 -11.36 -4.84
CA GLU A 273 14.37 -12.64 -4.20
C GLU A 273 13.80 -12.52 -2.77
N ASP A 274 14.16 -11.45 -2.06
CA ASP A 274 13.67 -11.16 -0.73
C ASP A 274 12.21 -10.65 -0.72
N LEU A 275 11.64 -10.27 -1.87
CA LEU A 275 10.23 -9.87 -1.96
C LEU A 275 9.31 -11.07 -1.70
N ARG A 276 8.76 -11.16 -0.51
CA ARG A 276 7.87 -12.25 -0.09
C ARG A 276 6.48 -11.73 0.26
N VAL A 277 5.47 -12.51 -0.06
CA VAL A 277 4.09 -12.22 0.35
C VAL A 277 4.01 -12.14 1.88
N HIS A 278 3.26 -11.18 2.41
CA HIS A 278 3.11 -10.83 3.81
C HIS A 278 4.33 -10.11 4.44
N GLU A 279 5.35 -9.77 3.69
CA GLU A 279 6.43 -8.94 4.18
C GLU A 279 6.02 -7.47 4.30
N LEU A 280 6.60 -6.78 5.29
CA LEU A 280 6.30 -5.37 5.55
C LEU A 280 7.42 -4.49 4.99
N ILE A 281 7.01 -3.51 4.21
CA ILE A 281 7.92 -2.55 3.59
C ILE A 281 7.66 -1.16 4.15
N ALA A 282 8.75 -0.42 4.47
CA ALA A 282 8.67 0.99 4.84
C ALA A 282 8.28 1.86 3.64
N GLU A 283 7.68 3.03 3.87
CA GLU A 283 7.21 3.93 2.81
C GLU A 283 8.33 4.37 1.84
N SER A 284 9.57 4.64 2.34
CA SER A 284 10.72 5.01 1.52
C SER A 284 11.09 3.88 0.55
N ARG A 285 11.31 2.68 1.12
CA ARG A 285 11.66 1.49 0.33
C ARG A 285 10.56 1.08 -0.65
N TYR A 286 9.30 1.26 -0.28
CA TYR A 286 8.17 0.99 -1.19
C TYR A 286 8.22 1.89 -2.43
N ARG A 287 8.56 3.17 -2.27
CA ARG A 287 8.68 4.09 -3.42
C ARG A 287 9.82 3.70 -4.34
N GLU A 288 10.99 3.39 -3.78
CA GLU A 288 12.16 2.93 -4.51
C GLU A 288 11.84 1.64 -5.30
N LEU A 289 11.32 0.62 -4.62
CA LEU A 289 10.94 -0.64 -5.25
C LEU A 289 9.84 -0.48 -6.30
N LYS A 290 8.88 0.41 -6.07
CA LYS A 290 7.80 0.66 -7.03
C LYS A 290 8.28 1.39 -8.27
N GLU A 291 9.29 2.25 -8.16
CA GLU A 291 9.88 2.96 -9.28
C GLU A 291 10.69 2.00 -10.17
N HIS A 292 11.43 1.06 -9.56
CA HIS A 292 12.28 0.12 -10.27
C HIS A 292 11.54 -1.17 -10.68
N TYR A 293 10.72 -1.74 -9.80
CA TYR A 293 10.12 -3.07 -9.94
C TYR A 293 8.59 -3.05 -9.75
N GLY A 294 7.92 -1.99 -10.19
CA GLY A 294 6.49 -1.77 -9.93
C GLY A 294 5.55 -2.84 -10.47
N ASN A 295 5.99 -3.64 -11.43
CA ASN A 295 5.20 -4.73 -12.04
C ASN A 295 5.36 -6.07 -11.29
N VAL A 296 6.44 -6.24 -10.52
CA VAL A 296 6.80 -7.51 -9.87
C VAL A 296 5.94 -7.80 -8.65
N PHE A 297 5.50 -6.77 -7.93
CA PHE A 297 4.77 -6.95 -6.69
C PHE A 297 3.64 -5.94 -6.51
N GLN A 298 2.63 -6.33 -5.75
CA GLN A 298 1.58 -5.45 -5.29
C GLN A 298 1.66 -5.31 -3.77
N ALA A 299 1.80 -4.10 -3.29
CA ALA A 299 1.78 -3.81 -1.87
C ALA A 299 0.75 -2.74 -1.55
N ALA A 300 0.05 -2.92 -0.43
CA ALA A 300 -1.02 -2.03 0.00
C ALA A 300 -0.97 -1.81 1.51
N MET A 301 -1.77 -0.89 2.02
CA MET A 301 -1.87 -0.56 3.44
C MET A 301 -3.30 -0.70 3.96
N GLY A 302 -3.41 -0.83 5.28
CA GLY A 302 -4.69 -0.82 5.98
C GLY A 302 -5.42 -2.14 5.95
N ALA A 303 -6.71 -2.10 6.35
CA ALA A 303 -7.54 -3.30 6.39
C ALA A 303 -7.93 -3.80 4.98
N GLU A 304 -7.83 -2.96 3.96
CA GLU A 304 -8.06 -3.33 2.57
C GLU A 304 -7.01 -4.34 2.08
N ALA A 305 -5.73 -4.06 2.30
CA ALA A 305 -4.65 -4.99 2.01
C ALA A 305 -4.82 -6.34 2.72
N ILE A 306 -5.20 -6.30 3.99
CA ILE A 306 -5.47 -7.52 4.76
C ILE A 306 -6.67 -8.29 4.17
N LEU A 307 -7.72 -7.60 3.74
CA LEU A 307 -8.89 -8.22 3.11
C LEU A 307 -8.51 -8.94 1.81
N ASP A 308 -7.69 -8.33 0.98
CA ASP A 308 -7.26 -8.91 -0.29
C ASP A 308 -6.42 -10.17 -0.05
N ILE A 309 -5.49 -10.12 0.91
CA ILE A 309 -4.75 -11.31 1.33
C ILE A 309 -5.68 -12.41 1.85
N LEU A 310 -6.68 -12.07 2.71
CA LEU A 310 -7.61 -13.06 3.25
C LEU A 310 -8.47 -13.73 2.18
N ARG A 311 -8.74 -13.06 1.07
CA ARG A 311 -9.49 -13.62 -0.07
C ARG A 311 -8.67 -14.64 -0.88
N THR A 312 -7.35 -14.49 -0.90
CA THR A 312 -6.46 -15.38 -1.65
C THR A 312 -6.00 -16.59 -0.84
N ILE A 313 -6.20 -16.59 0.49
CA ILE A 313 -5.77 -17.69 1.37
C ILE A 313 -6.60 -18.95 1.11
N ASP A 314 -5.91 -20.03 0.74
CA ASP A 314 -6.45 -21.39 0.78
C ASP A 314 -6.22 -22.01 2.17
N LEU A 315 -7.32 -22.26 2.89
CA LEU A 315 -7.28 -22.84 4.23
C LEU A 315 -6.82 -24.31 4.25
N GLU A 316 -7.08 -25.08 3.19
CA GLU A 316 -6.66 -26.48 3.12
C GLU A 316 -5.16 -26.58 2.88
N ALA A 317 -4.63 -25.83 1.91
CA ALA A 317 -3.19 -25.77 1.65
C ALA A 317 -2.41 -25.26 2.90
N LEU A 318 -2.91 -24.22 3.54
CA LEU A 318 -2.31 -23.68 4.77
C LEU A 318 -2.34 -24.70 5.91
N ARG A 319 -3.40 -25.48 6.04
CA ARG A 319 -3.50 -26.55 7.02
C ARG A 319 -2.45 -27.63 6.80
N GLU A 320 -2.27 -28.10 5.56
CA GLU A 320 -1.28 -29.11 5.22
C GLU A 320 0.14 -28.63 5.51
N GLN A 321 0.47 -27.40 5.13
CA GLN A 321 1.75 -26.77 5.47
C GLN A 321 2.00 -26.72 6.98
N LEU A 322 1.02 -26.30 7.77
CA LEU A 322 1.13 -26.22 9.23
C LEU A 322 1.23 -27.60 9.90
N LEU A 323 0.57 -28.63 9.34
CA LEU A 323 0.72 -30.00 9.80
C LEU A 323 2.15 -30.51 9.53
N HIS A 324 2.66 -30.27 8.34
CA HIS A 324 4.04 -30.61 7.99
C HIS A 324 5.05 -29.89 8.91
N GLU A 325 4.86 -28.59 9.11
CA GLU A 325 5.71 -27.79 10.02
C GLU A 325 5.65 -28.32 11.46
N MET A 326 4.49 -28.70 11.96
CA MET A 326 4.31 -29.26 13.29
C MET A 326 5.08 -30.59 13.47
N HIS A 327 5.20 -31.40 12.43
CA HIS A 327 5.91 -32.69 12.46
C HIS A 327 7.42 -32.54 12.27
N THR A 328 7.85 -31.59 11.46
CA THR A 328 9.27 -31.37 11.11
C THR A 328 10.02 -30.48 12.10
N THR A 329 9.31 -29.60 12.80
CA THR A 329 9.93 -28.60 13.69
C THR A 329 9.79 -28.96 15.18
N SER A 330 10.64 -28.36 16.03
CA SER A 330 10.62 -28.50 17.49
C SER A 330 10.58 -27.15 18.21
N GLY A 331 10.40 -27.17 19.52
CA GLY A 331 10.50 -25.98 20.36
C GLY A 331 9.45 -24.92 20.10
N GLN A 332 9.85 -23.66 19.93
CA GLN A 332 8.94 -22.53 19.79
C GLN A 332 8.23 -22.49 18.42
N ARG A 333 8.90 -22.92 17.35
CA ARG A 333 8.31 -23.01 16.01
C ARG A 333 7.11 -23.96 16.02
N ARG A 334 7.28 -25.15 16.55
CA ARG A 334 6.18 -26.13 16.73
C ARG A 334 5.01 -25.56 17.52
N LYS A 335 5.28 -24.85 18.64
CA LYS A 335 4.23 -24.21 19.44
C LYS A 335 3.48 -23.13 18.65
N LYS A 336 4.18 -22.38 17.80
CA LYS A 336 3.57 -21.38 16.92
C LYS A 336 2.69 -22.03 15.84
N ALA A 337 3.19 -23.07 15.18
CA ALA A 337 2.45 -23.84 14.17
C ALA A 337 1.17 -24.45 14.76
N ILE A 338 1.22 -25.03 15.96
CA ILE A 338 0.03 -25.58 16.65
C ILE A 338 -1.02 -24.48 16.93
N LYS A 339 -0.59 -23.29 17.37
CA LYS A 339 -1.55 -22.18 17.60
C LYS A 339 -2.20 -21.69 16.31
N ARG A 340 -1.44 -21.60 15.22
CA ARG A 340 -1.95 -21.24 13.90
C ARG A 340 -2.91 -22.30 13.37
N LEU A 341 -2.51 -23.57 13.42
CA LEU A 341 -3.34 -24.70 13.00
C LEU A 341 -4.69 -24.71 13.71
N ARG A 342 -4.72 -24.46 15.03
CA ARG A 342 -5.98 -24.39 15.80
C ARG A 342 -6.92 -23.29 15.27
N VAL A 343 -6.40 -22.14 14.82
CA VAL A 343 -7.23 -21.08 14.23
C VAL A 343 -7.78 -21.52 12.87
N VAL A 344 -6.94 -22.09 12.01
CA VAL A 344 -7.34 -22.61 10.69
C VAL A 344 -8.43 -23.66 10.82
N GLU A 345 -8.23 -24.66 11.70
CA GLU A 345 -9.24 -25.69 11.97
C GLU A 345 -10.54 -25.10 12.53
N SER A 346 -10.48 -24.06 13.35
CA SER A 346 -11.68 -23.39 13.86
C SER A 346 -12.50 -22.75 12.74
N PHE A 347 -11.86 -22.09 11.78
CA PHE A 347 -12.55 -21.51 10.61
C PHE A 347 -13.13 -22.59 9.71
N ARG A 348 -12.35 -23.62 9.39
CA ARG A 348 -12.77 -24.74 8.58
C ARG A 348 -14.01 -25.47 9.16
N ASN A 349 -13.97 -25.80 10.44
CA ASN A 349 -15.04 -26.54 11.11
C ASN A 349 -16.30 -25.68 11.33
N SER A 350 -16.15 -24.35 11.51
CA SER A 350 -17.29 -23.47 11.73
C SER A 350 -17.99 -23.06 10.43
N GLY A 351 -17.32 -23.18 9.29
CA GLY A 351 -17.81 -22.71 7.99
C GLY A 351 -17.92 -21.18 7.90
N ASN A 352 -17.22 -20.45 8.79
CA ASN A 352 -17.09 -19.00 8.69
C ASN A 352 -16.02 -18.65 7.65
N ARG A 353 -16.25 -17.59 6.85
CA ARG A 353 -15.27 -17.09 5.91
C ARG A 353 -14.25 -16.21 6.66
N VAL A 354 -12.99 -16.37 6.33
CA VAL A 354 -11.91 -15.59 6.98
C VAL A 354 -11.98 -14.10 6.68
N GLU A 355 -12.46 -13.75 5.50
CA GLU A 355 -12.66 -12.36 5.06
C GLU A 355 -13.71 -11.60 5.88
N ASP A 356 -14.68 -12.29 6.51
CA ASP A 356 -15.70 -11.68 7.36
C ASP A 356 -15.12 -11.10 8.68
N MET A 357 -13.83 -11.34 8.95
CA MET A 357 -13.11 -10.64 10.04
C MET A 357 -12.85 -9.16 9.72
N ILE A 358 -13.00 -8.76 8.45
CA ILE A 358 -12.89 -7.37 7.99
C ILE A 358 -14.28 -6.86 7.64
N LEU A 359 -14.69 -5.78 8.29
CA LEU A 359 -16.01 -5.20 8.14
C LEU A 359 -16.02 -4.18 6.99
N SER A 360 -16.85 -4.41 5.99
CA SER A 360 -17.21 -3.43 4.94
C SER A 360 -18.58 -2.79 5.22
N ILE A 361 -19.43 -3.50 5.95
CA ILE A 361 -20.78 -3.06 6.34
C ILE A 361 -20.96 -3.24 7.84
N LEU A 362 -21.40 -2.19 8.51
CA LEU A 362 -21.66 -2.21 9.94
C LEU A 362 -23.17 -2.36 10.21
N PRO A 363 -23.63 -3.35 10.98
CA PRO A 363 -25.04 -3.46 11.38
C PRO A 363 -25.41 -2.38 12.39
N VAL A 364 -26.61 -1.82 12.25
CA VAL A 364 -27.17 -0.85 13.18
C VAL A 364 -28.30 -1.51 13.96
N LEU A 365 -28.15 -1.56 15.27
CA LEU A 365 -29.11 -2.15 16.17
C LEU A 365 -30.46 -1.40 16.11
N PRO A 366 -31.59 -2.10 16.38
CA PRO A 366 -32.90 -1.48 16.48
C PRO A 366 -32.92 -0.31 17.48
N PRO A 367 -33.66 0.78 17.22
CA PRO A 367 -33.68 1.98 18.07
C PRO A 367 -34.10 1.73 19.51
N GLU A 368 -35.03 0.83 19.75
CA GLU A 368 -35.50 0.52 21.12
C GLU A 368 -34.51 -0.26 21.97
N LEU A 369 -33.50 -0.90 21.36
CA LEU A 369 -32.38 -1.52 22.07
C LEU A 369 -31.28 -0.53 22.43
N ARG A 370 -31.34 0.70 21.92
CA ARG A 370 -30.44 1.84 22.21
C ARG A 370 -31.23 3.11 22.46
N PRO A 371 -32.09 3.12 23.47
CA PRO A 371 -33.10 4.15 23.63
C PRO A 371 -32.52 5.54 23.88
N MET A 372 -33.29 6.56 23.53
CA MET A 372 -33.08 7.95 23.89
C MET A 372 -34.32 8.41 24.64
N VAL A 373 -34.18 8.78 25.90
CA VAL A 373 -35.26 9.11 26.80
C VAL A 373 -35.17 10.58 27.22
N GLN A 374 -36.26 11.29 27.17
CA GLN A 374 -36.33 12.65 27.65
C GLN A 374 -36.49 12.64 29.19
N LEU A 375 -35.59 13.33 29.88
CA LEU A 375 -35.65 13.55 31.34
C LEU A 375 -36.45 14.82 31.66
N ASP A 376 -36.84 14.94 32.92
CA ASP A 376 -37.43 16.17 33.46
C ASP A 376 -36.46 17.35 33.25
N GLY A 377 -37.03 18.49 32.80
CA GLY A 377 -36.21 19.65 32.43
C GLY A 377 -35.70 19.67 30.97
N GLY A 378 -36.22 18.81 30.09
CA GLY A 378 -35.95 18.85 28.64
C GLY A 378 -34.61 18.29 28.23
N ARG A 379 -33.83 17.71 29.12
CA ARG A 379 -32.58 17.00 28.82
C ARG A 379 -32.88 15.60 28.31
N PHE A 380 -31.99 15.06 27.47
CA PHE A 380 -32.08 13.69 26.95
C PHE A 380 -31.01 12.82 27.56
N ALA A 381 -31.40 11.65 28.04
CA ALA A 381 -30.50 10.55 28.33
C ALA A 381 -30.46 9.63 27.09
N THR A 382 -29.28 9.26 26.65
CA THR A 382 -29.12 8.41 25.49
C THR A 382 -28.12 7.29 25.80
N SER A 383 -28.28 6.16 25.13
CA SER A 383 -27.30 5.08 25.16
C SER A 383 -26.00 5.52 24.48
N ASP A 384 -24.85 5.13 25.03
CA ASP A 384 -23.51 5.39 24.46
C ASP A 384 -23.37 4.87 23.03
N LEU A 385 -24.09 3.80 22.66
CA LEU A 385 -24.14 3.26 21.30
C LEU A 385 -24.56 4.30 20.27
N ASN A 386 -25.47 5.21 20.61
CA ASN A 386 -25.91 6.26 19.68
C ASN A 386 -24.79 7.25 19.39
N ASP A 387 -23.98 7.60 20.37
CA ASP A 387 -22.84 8.49 20.18
C ASP A 387 -21.74 7.81 19.34
N LEU A 388 -21.48 6.52 19.59
CA LEU A 388 -20.53 5.73 18.79
C LEU A 388 -20.97 5.66 17.31
N TYR A 389 -22.26 5.36 17.03
CA TYR A 389 -22.77 5.38 15.67
C TYR A 389 -22.67 6.76 15.02
N ARG A 390 -23.00 7.83 15.75
CA ARG A 390 -22.86 9.20 15.25
C ARG A 390 -21.42 9.51 14.83
N ARG A 391 -20.44 9.15 15.66
CA ARG A 391 -19.02 9.35 15.36
C ARG A 391 -18.60 8.58 14.11
N VAL A 392 -19.02 7.33 14.01
CA VAL A 392 -18.72 6.50 12.82
C VAL A 392 -19.32 7.12 11.56
N ILE A 393 -20.62 7.50 11.57
CA ILE A 393 -21.29 8.08 10.40
C ILE A 393 -20.64 9.41 9.99
N ASN A 394 -20.32 10.29 10.95
CA ASN A 394 -19.67 11.57 10.68
C ASN A 394 -18.31 11.39 10.00
N ARG A 395 -17.46 10.50 10.55
CA ARG A 395 -16.14 10.20 9.96
C ARG A 395 -16.27 9.54 8.59
N ASN A 396 -17.18 8.60 8.45
CA ASN A 396 -17.46 7.92 7.20
C ASN A 396 -17.93 8.87 6.09
N ASN A 397 -18.84 9.78 6.41
CA ASN A 397 -19.34 10.80 5.48
C ASN A 397 -18.25 11.81 5.10
N ARG A 398 -17.38 12.17 6.06
CA ARG A 398 -16.21 13.02 5.81
C ARG A 398 -15.22 12.32 4.89
N LEU A 399 -14.91 11.05 5.14
CA LEU A 399 -14.01 10.25 4.29
C LEU A 399 -14.58 10.13 2.88
N LYS A 400 -15.88 9.77 2.72
CA LYS A 400 -16.53 9.70 1.40
C LYS A 400 -16.37 11.02 0.64
N ARG A 401 -16.66 12.15 1.29
CA ARG A 401 -16.52 13.48 0.67
C ARG A 401 -15.10 13.80 0.25
N LEU A 402 -14.07 13.42 1.05
CA LEU A 402 -12.68 13.64 0.70
C LEU A 402 -12.25 12.77 -0.48
N MET A 403 -12.73 11.53 -0.55
CA MET A 403 -12.49 10.63 -1.67
C MET A 403 -13.16 11.16 -2.96
N ASP A 404 -14.40 11.61 -2.87
CA ASP A 404 -15.16 12.17 -4.01
C ASP A 404 -14.52 13.47 -4.55
N LEU A 405 -13.89 14.25 -3.68
CA LEU A 405 -13.17 15.48 -4.04
C LEU A 405 -11.75 15.24 -4.55
N GLY A 406 -11.26 14.00 -4.56
CA GLY A 406 -9.88 13.68 -4.97
C GLY A 406 -8.82 14.29 -4.05
N ALA A 407 -9.06 14.34 -2.75
CA ALA A 407 -8.12 14.90 -1.78
C ALA A 407 -6.76 14.16 -1.81
N PRO A 408 -5.65 14.82 -1.44
CA PRO A 408 -4.34 14.18 -1.37
C PRO A 408 -4.34 12.92 -0.51
N GLU A 409 -3.61 11.90 -0.96
CA GLU A 409 -3.60 10.57 -0.33
C GLU A 409 -3.26 10.60 1.16
N ILE A 410 -2.36 11.49 1.58
CA ILE A 410 -1.98 11.66 2.99
C ILE A 410 -3.19 12.03 3.86
N ILE A 411 -4.07 12.91 3.36
CA ILE A 411 -5.28 13.33 4.08
C ILE A 411 -6.26 12.15 4.14
N ILE A 412 -6.45 11.45 3.03
CA ILE A 412 -7.31 10.25 2.97
C ILE A 412 -6.81 9.17 3.93
N ARG A 413 -5.50 8.90 3.97
CA ARG A 413 -4.88 7.95 4.91
C ARG A 413 -5.14 8.33 6.37
N ASN A 414 -5.02 9.61 6.71
CA ASN A 414 -5.29 10.09 8.07
C ASN A 414 -6.75 9.92 8.48
N GLU A 415 -7.70 10.19 7.57
CA GLU A 415 -9.13 9.96 7.83
C GLU A 415 -9.47 8.45 7.89
N LYS A 416 -8.86 7.61 7.05
CA LYS A 416 -8.99 6.15 7.13
C LYS A 416 -8.47 5.61 8.47
N ARG A 417 -7.39 6.18 9.00
CA ARG A 417 -6.82 5.79 10.30
C ARG A 417 -7.76 6.11 11.47
N MET A 418 -8.52 7.20 11.41
CA MET A 418 -9.47 7.63 12.44
C MET A 418 -10.78 6.87 12.44
#